data_55a9a7aff3db6d4e5e61359b9c25976d
#
_entry.id   55a9a7aff3db6d4e5e61359b9c25976d
#
_cell.length_a   1.000
_cell.length_b   1.000
_cell.length_c   1.000
_cell.angle_alpha   90.00
_cell.angle_beta   90.00
_cell.angle_gamma   90.00
#
_symmetry.space_group_name_H-M   'P 1'
#
loop_
_entity.id
_entity.type
_entity.pdbx_description
1 polymer ?
#
loop_
_entity_poly.entity_id
_entity_poly.type
_entity_poly.pdbx_seq_one_letter_code
_entity_poly.pdbx_strand_id
1 'polypeptide(L)'
;MRMKIQFETSDVNCEIADFIFQKNNELDSFCHLCPTGKDGIIKELERQFAKLDPRVLVIRNEAGTLQGVFNLFIIPEEQYIETDWGFVNGASIYDDLITHLHDTYPGYHLDAVVTKSNQTMFEAYRKNGLVYQEEQILMDLKEYTPKPVDANIIRYSPEYEASYRAIHDDEGVYWTAERMLQALNEHYVFIAVENGEAVGYIEMTACDDENVPIQLLVKPECRGKGYGRALIQKAIENNFPRKMVLDVDADNAVSLNLYLSLGFQERLREYLGSRTL
;
A
#
# COMPACT_ATOMS: atom_id res chain seq x y z
N MET A 1 34.16 -0.28 -2.31
CA MET A 1 33.84 -1.59 -2.93
C MET A 1 32.72 -1.34 -3.92
N ARG A 2 32.91 -1.70 -5.18
CA ARG A 2 31.90 -1.40 -6.22
C ARG A 2 30.76 -2.42 -6.12
N MET A 3 29.51 -1.98 -5.97
CA MET A 3 28.34 -2.85 -5.99
C MET A 3 27.86 -3.05 -7.44
N LYS A 4 27.38 -4.25 -7.75
CA LYS A 4 26.67 -4.55 -8.98
C LYS A 4 25.18 -4.51 -8.67
N ILE A 5 24.45 -3.61 -9.30
CA ILE A 5 23.01 -3.41 -9.11
C ILE A 5 22.33 -3.73 -10.44
N GLN A 6 21.36 -4.63 -10.41
CA GLN A 6 20.63 -5.03 -11.60
C GLN A 6 19.25 -5.60 -11.23
N PHE A 7 18.29 -5.47 -12.14
CA PHE A 7 17.04 -6.21 -12.04
C PHE A 7 17.29 -7.70 -12.30
N GLU A 8 16.73 -8.53 -11.44
CA GLU A 8 16.70 -9.98 -11.64
C GLU A 8 15.48 -10.32 -12.49
N THR A 9 15.69 -11.09 -13.55
CA THR A 9 14.65 -11.48 -14.54
C THR A 9 14.54 -12.99 -14.73
N SER A 10 15.37 -13.73 -14.00
CA SER A 10 15.37 -15.20 -14.08
C SER A 10 14.50 -15.83 -12.99
N ASP A 11 14.27 -17.12 -13.10
CA ASP A 11 13.46 -17.95 -12.19
C ASP A 11 13.84 -17.74 -10.72
N VAL A 12 12.87 -18.02 -9.84
CA VAL A 12 13.02 -17.90 -8.39
C VAL A 12 14.28 -18.60 -7.91
N ASN A 13 15.25 -17.81 -7.46
CA ASN A 13 16.52 -18.28 -6.94
C ASN A 13 16.38 -18.53 -5.43
N CYS A 14 16.69 -19.75 -4.97
CA CYS A 14 16.68 -20.10 -3.55
C CYS A 14 17.55 -19.17 -2.70
N GLU A 15 18.66 -18.65 -3.24
CA GLU A 15 19.52 -17.68 -2.54
C GLU A 15 18.75 -16.40 -2.19
N ILE A 16 17.97 -15.84 -3.13
CA ILE A 16 17.16 -14.63 -2.92
C ILE A 16 16.07 -14.91 -1.88
N ALA A 17 15.36 -16.04 -2.02
CA ALA A 17 14.29 -16.40 -1.08
C ALA A 17 14.82 -16.63 0.34
N ASP A 18 15.98 -17.27 0.47
CA ASP A 18 16.63 -17.51 1.78
C ASP A 18 17.11 -16.20 2.41
N PHE A 19 17.66 -15.29 1.61
CA PHE A 19 18.08 -13.97 2.07
C PHE A 19 16.89 -13.15 2.60
N ILE A 20 15.81 -13.08 1.83
CA ILE A 20 14.57 -12.39 2.23
C ILE A 20 14.01 -13.04 3.52
N PHE A 21 13.90 -14.37 3.55
CA PHE A 21 13.40 -15.09 4.72
C PHE A 21 14.18 -14.77 5.97
N GLN A 22 15.53 -14.80 5.90
CA GLN A 22 16.37 -14.44 7.03
C GLN A 22 16.12 -13.00 7.47
N LYS A 23 16.14 -12.04 6.54
CA LYS A 23 16.05 -10.62 6.85
C LYS A 23 14.66 -10.21 7.33
N ASN A 24 13.60 -10.69 6.72
CA ASN A 24 12.23 -10.34 7.12
C ASN A 24 11.78 -10.95 8.45
N ASN A 25 12.57 -11.84 9.03
CA ASN A 25 12.34 -12.37 10.38
C ASN A 25 13.21 -11.69 11.45
N GLU A 26 14.03 -10.69 11.08
CA GLU A 26 14.74 -9.81 12.00
C GLU A 26 13.87 -8.58 12.32
N LEU A 27 13.69 -8.20 13.59
CA LEU A 27 12.76 -7.14 14.00
C LEU A 27 13.09 -5.78 13.37
N ASP A 28 14.37 -5.45 13.26
CA ASP A 28 14.89 -4.18 12.73
C ASP A 28 14.99 -4.12 11.20
N SER A 29 14.61 -5.21 10.51
CA SER A 29 14.49 -5.30 9.05
C SER A 29 13.10 -5.74 8.61
N PHE A 30 12.17 -5.97 9.52
CA PHE A 30 10.83 -6.46 9.21
C PHE A 30 10.06 -5.52 8.29
N CYS A 31 9.48 -6.09 7.22
CA CYS A 31 8.56 -5.42 6.31
C CYS A 31 7.29 -6.26 6.14
N HIS A 32 6.15 -5.71 6.49
CA HIS A 32 4.86 -6.41 6.45
C HIS A 32 4.33 -6.67 5.03
N LEU A 33 4.79 -5.88 4.04
CA LEU A 33 4.42 -6.05 2.62
C LEU A 33 5.05 -7.30 1.98
N CYS A 34 6.02 -7.93 2.66
CA CYS A 34 6.62 -9.17 2.22
C CYS A 34 6.25 -10.32 3.17
N PRO A 35 5.87 -11.51 2.66
CA PRO A 35 5.59 -12.66 3.49
C PRO A 35 6.75 -13.04 4.41
N THR A 36 6.45 -13.52 5.63
CA THR A 36 7.46 -13.99 6.59
C THR A 36 7.77 -15.47 6.48
N GLY A 37 6.93 -16.25 5.80
CA GLY A 37 7.15 -17.67 5.55
C GLY A 37 7.83 -17.92 4.21
N LYS A 38 8.77 -18.89 4.15
CA LYS A 38 9.56 -19.16 2.95
C LYS A 38 8.71 -19.50 1.72
N ASP A 39 7.67 -20.31 1.87
CA ASP A 39 6.77 -20.66 0.77
C ASP A 39 5.99 -19.43 0.26
N GLY A 40 5.62 -18.52 1.16
CA GLY A 40 4.98 -17.25 0.79
C GLY A 40 5.94 -16.34 0.02
N ILE A 41 7.19 -16.24 0.46
CA ILE A 41 8.25 -15.47 -0.22
C ILE A 41 8.49 -16.01 -1.63
N ILE A 42 8.56 -17.33 -1.79
CA ILE A 42 8.73 -17.96 -3.11
C ILE A 42 7.57 -17.60 -4.04
N LYS A 43 6.33 -17.73 -3.57
CA LYS A 43 5.14 -17.34 -4.35
C LYS A 43 5.13 -15.86 -4.70
N GLU A 44 5.56 -15.00 -3.77
CA GLU A 44 5.67 -13.56 -4.02
C GLU A 44 6.71 -13.27 -5.09
N LEU A 45 7.89 -13.89 -5.03
CA LEU A 45 8.91 -13.75 -6.07
C LEU A 45 8.41 -14.25 -7.42
N GLU A 46 7.73 -15.41 -7.48
CA GLU A 46 7.11 -15.93 -8.70
C GLU A 46 6.11 -14.93 -9.29
N ARG A 47 5.29 -14.30 -8.44
CA ARG A 47 4.33 -13.28 -8.84
C ARG A 47 5.03 -12.04 -9.42
N GLN A 48 6.12 -11.59 -8.81
CA GLN A 48 6.87 -10.42 -9.28
C GLN A 48 7.63 -10.72 -10.58
N PHE A 49 8.24 -11.91 -10.71
CA PHE A 49 8.92 -12.29 -11.96
C PHE A 49 7.96 -12.52 -13.13
N ALA A 50 6.68 -12.83 -12.87
CA ALA A 50 5.66 -12.96 -13.91
C ALA A 50 5.19 -11.61 -14.48
N LYS A 51 5.57 -10.48 -13.87
CA LYS A 51 5.23 -9.15 -14.38
C LYS A 51 6.04 -8.83 -15.65
N LEU A 52 5.43 -8.06 -16.55
CA LEU A 52 6.10 -7.62 -17.78
C LEU A 52 7.30 -6.71 -17.48
N ASP A 53 7.16 -5.87 -16.45
CA ASP A 53 8.19 -4.94 -16.02
C ASP A 53 9.05 -5.60 -14.93
N PRO A 54 10.40 -5.50 -15.04
CA PRO A 54 11.30 -6.01 -14.01
C PRO A 54 11.08 -5.27 -12.68
N ARG A 55 10.83 -6.02 -11.60
CA ARG A 55 10.51 -5.44 -10.29
C ARG A 55 11.50 -5.79 -9.20
N VAL A 56 12.16 -6.93 -9.29
CA VAL A 56 13.11 -7.39 -8.28
C VAL A 56 14.52 -6.90 -8.60
N LEU A 57 14.97 -5.89 -7.88
CA LEU A 57 16.32 -5.34 -7.98
C LEU A 57 17.23 -6.04 -6.98
N VAL A 58 18.40 -6.54 -7.43
CA VAL A 58 19.40 -7.17 -6.57
C VAL A 58 20.69 -6.37 -6.55
N ILE A 59 21.32 -6.32 -5.38
CA ILE A 59 22.62 -5.70 -5.16
C ILE A 59 23.60 -6.76 -4.71
N ARG A 60 24.71 -6.90 -5.46
CA ARG A 60 25.79 -7.85 -5.15
C ARG A 60 27.13 -7.12 -5.03
N ASN A 61 28.00 -7.64 -4.16
CA ASN A 61 29.37 -7.15 -4.09
C ASN A 61 30.23 -7.71 -5.25
N GLU A 62 31.50 -7.30 -5.31
CA GLU A 62 32.45 -7.75 -6.34
C GLU A 62 32.68 -9.26 -6.36
N ALA A 63 32.53 -9.94 -5.22
CA ALA A 63 32.61 -11.38 -5.12
C ALA A 63 31.31 -12.12 -5.55
N GLY A 64 30.27 -11.37 -5.97
CA GLY A 64 28.99 -11.92 -6.40
C GLY A 64 28.02 -12.23 -5.22
N THR A 65 28.42 -11.96 -3.97
CA THR A 65 27.59 -12.22 -2.80
C THR A 65 26.44 -11.22 -2.72
N LEU A 66 25.23 -11.71 -2.45
CA LEU A 66 24.01 -10.91 -2.31
C LEU A 66 24.13 -9.96 -1.11
N GLN A 67 23.88 -8.69 -1.33
CA GLN A 67 23.94 -7.63 -0.32
C GLN A 67 22.61 -6.93 -0.10
N GLY A 68 21.72 -6.93 -1.10
CA GLY A 68 20.40 -6.34 -1.01
C GLY A 68 19.47 -6.89 -2.06
N VAL A 69 18.16 -6.90 -1.72
CA VAL A 69 17.06 -7.26 -2.60
C VAL A 69 15.92 -6.28 -2.36
N PHE A 70 15.37 -5.71 -3.41
CA PHE A 70 14.28 -4.74 -3.36
C PHE A 70 13.20 -5.09 -4.38
N ASN A 71 11.95 -4.89 -4.02
CA ASN A 71 10.84 -4.88 -4.96
C ASN A 71 10.49 -3.44 -5.28
N LEU A 72 10.60 -3.07 -6.55
CA LEU A 72 10.35 -1.71 -7.03
C LEU A 72 9.19 -1.72 -8.01
N PHE A 73 8.23 -0.85 -7.80
CA PHE A 73 7.19 -0.55 -8.76
C PHE A 73 7.54 0.75 -9.49
N ILE A 74 7.73 0.69 -10.81
CA ILE A 74 8.17 1.85 -11.61
C ILE A 74 7.09 2.15 -12.64
N ILE A 75 6.63 3.42 -12.68
CA ILE A 75 5.69 3.94 -13.67
C ILE A 75 6.39 5.04 -14.45
N PRO A 76 6.99 4.71 -15.61
CA PRO A 76 7.77 5.68 -16.39
C PRO A 76 6.97 6.89 -16.85
N GLU A 77 5.70 6.70 -17.21
CA GLU A 77 4.80 7.74 -17.71
C GLU A 77 4.49 8.80 -16.65
N GLU A 78 4.57 8.43 -15.38
CA GLU A 78 4.32 9.29 -14.23
C GLU A 78 5.63 9.75 -13.55
N GLN A 79 6.77 9.27 -14.02
CA GLN A 79 8.07 9.48 -13.38
C GLN A 79 8.03 9.10 -11.89
N TYR A 80 7.45 7.92 -11.60
CA TYR A 80 7.19 7.45 -10.24
C TYR A 80 7.85 6.10 -9.96
N ILE A 81 8.38 5.95 -8.75
CA ILE A 81 8.95 4.71 -8.21
C ILE A 81 8.42 4.50 -6.80
N GLU A 82 7.98 3.29 -6.50
CA GLU A 82 7.65 2.87 -5.15
C GLU A 82 8.50 1.67 -4.74
N THR A 83 9.01 1.69 -3.51
CA THR A 83 9.65 0.53 -2.90
C THR A 83 8.64 -0.18 -2.01
N ASP A 84 8.07 -1.31 -2.48
CA ASP A 84 7.15 -2.11 -1.70
C ASP A 84 7.86 -2.76 -0.49
N TRP A 85 9.00 -3.41 -0.75
CA TRP A 85 9.84 -4.00 0.28
C TRP A 85 11.31 -4.03 -0.15
N GLY A 86 12.19 -4.05 0.87
CA GLY A 86 13.63 -4.10 0.64
C GLY A 86 14.38 -4.66 1.84
N PHE A 87 15.38 -5.48 1.56
CA PHE A 87 16.20 -6.16 2.55
C PHE A 87 17.68 -6.02 2.24
N VAL A 88 18.51 -5.77 3.27
CA VAL A 88 19.93 -5.49 3.10
C VAL A 88 20.81 -6.16 4.13
N ASN A 89 22.09 -6.40 3.80
CA ASN A 89 23.14 -6.85 4.72
C ASN A 89 23.82 -5.71 5.50
N GLY A 90 23.30 -4.49 5.42
CA GLY A 90 23.81 -3.34 6.15
C GLY A 90 23.27 -2.04 5.60
N ALA A 91 23.09 -1.06 6.46
CA ALA A 91 22.44 0.21 6.14
C ALA A 91 23.08 0.97 4.96
N SER A 92 24.39 0.82 4.72
CA SER A 92 25.07 1.47 3.59
C SER A 92 24.59 1.00 2.21
N ILE A 93 23.92 -0.16 2.12
CA ILE A 93 23.37 -0.66 0.86
C ILE A 93 22.20 0.21 0.37
N TYR A 94 21.49 0.87 1.30
CA TYR A 94 20.49 1.88 0.92
C TYR A 94 21.12 3.10 0.24
N ASP A 95 22.35 3.49 0.63
CA ASP A 95 23.10 4.59 -0.04
C ASP A 95 23.41 4.20 -1.51
N ASP A 96 23.83 2.94 -1.73
CA ASP A 96 24.08 2.40 -3.07
C ASP A 96 22.79 2.35 -3.91
N LEU A 97 21.66 1.89 -3.31
CA LEU A 97 20.35 1.87 -3.96
C LEU A 97 19.93 3.27 -4.41
N ILE A 98 19.90 4.23 -3.48
CA ILE A 98 19.43 5.59 -3.77
C ILE A 98 20.32 6.27 -4.81
N THR A 99 21.64 6.07 -4.73
CA THR A 99 22.55 6.56 -5.76
C THR A 99 22.24 5.97 -7.13
N HIS A 100 22.02 4.67 -7.21
CA HIS A 100 21.65 3.98 -8.44
C HIS A 100 20.33 4.49 -9.02
N LEU A 101 19.30 4.64 -8.17
CA LEU A 101 18.01 5.16 -8.61
C LEU A 101 18.10 6.59 -9.10
N HIS A 102 18.82 7.46 -8.40
CA HIS A 102 19.07 8.84 -8.82
C HIS A 102 19.78 8.92 -10.17
N ASP A 103 20.80 8.08 -10.40
CA ASP A 103 21.55 8.08 -11.65
C ASP A 103 20.75 7.49 -12.82
N THR A 104 19.85 6.56 -12.54
CA THR A 104 19.06 5.85 -13.57
C THR A 104 17.74 6.55 -13.87
N TYR A 105 17.11 7.17 -12.87
CA TYR A 105 15.78 7.78 -12.93
C TYR A 105 15.78 9.22 -12.40
N PRO A 106 16.61 10.12 -12.96
CA PRO A 106 16.68 11.50 -12.45
C PRO A 106 15.34 12.22 -12.59
N GLY A 107 14.91 12.87 -11.51
CA GLY A 107 13.65 13.61 -11.45
C GLY A 107 12.40 12.79 -11.14
N TYR A 108 12.52 11.46 -10.99
CA TYR A 108 11.40 10.63 -10.57
C TYR A 108 11.02 10.89 -9.10
N HIS A 109 9.75 10.77 -8.80
CA HIS A 109 9.26 10.72 -7.43
C HIS A 109 9.46 9.30 -6.88
N LEU A 110 10.11 9.20 -5.72
CA LEU A 110 10.33 7.93 -5.02
C LEU A 110 9.52 7.92 -3.73
N ASP A 111 8.68 6.90 -3.58
CA ASP A 111 7.99 6.56 -2.33
C ASP A 111 8.52 5.25 -1.74
N ALA A 112 8.49 5.17 -0.41
CA ALA A 112 8.85 3.97 0.32
C ALA A 112 8.00 3.83 1.59
N VAL A 113 7.36 2.67 1.74
CA VAL A 113 6.66 2.29 2.97
C VAL A 113 7.65 1.67 3.94
N VAL A 114 7.73 2.20 5.15
CA VAL A 114 8.68 1.76 6.17
C VAL A 114 7.95 1.38 7.45
N THR A 115 7.93 0.09 7.77
CA THR A 115 7.39 -0.39 9.06
C THR A 115 8.15 0.26 10.22
N LYS A 116 7.45 0.77 11.22
CA LYS A 116 8.03 1.49 12.37
C LYS A 116 9.14 0.72 13.10
N SER A 117 9.08 -0.61 13.13
CA SER A 117 10.14 -1.45 13.73
C SER A 117 11.41 -1.50 12.90
N ASN A 118 11.34 -1.22 11.58
CA ASN A 118 12.50 -1.24 10.68
C ASN A 118 13.33 0.04 10.78
N GLN A 119 13.99 0.22 11.90
CA GLN A 119 14.80 1.42 12.16
C GLN A 119 16.00 1.55 11.22
N THR A 120 16.53 0.42 10.74
CA THR A 120 17.63 0.41 9.76
C THR A 120 17.22 1.09 8.46
N MET A 121 16.07 0.72 7.90
CA MET A 121 15.52 1.32 6.69
C MET A 121 15.11 2.77 6.91
N PHE A 122 14.42 3.05 8.03
CA PHE A 122 13.97 4.38 8.40
C PHE A 122 15.12 5.39 8.42
N GLU A 123 16.17 5.11 9.19
CA GLU A 123 17.30 6.02 9.31
C GLU A 123 18.13 6.13 8.01
N ALA A 124 18.26 5.03 7.27
CA ALA A 124 18.98 5.04 6.00
C ALA A 124 18.25 5.90 4.95
N TYR A 125 16.95 5.76 4.82
CA TYR A 125 16.18 6.56 3.88
C TYR A 125 16.13 8.04 4.30
N ARG A 126 15.95 8.32 5.60
CA ARG A 126 16.03 9.69 6.12
C ARG A 126 17.38 10.35 5.83
N LYS A 127 18.48 9.65 6.07
CA LYS A 127 19.86 10.10 5.73
C LYS A 127 19.99 10.41 4.23
N ASN A 128 19.33 9.64 3.39
CA ASN A 128 19.30 9.82 1.93
C ASN A 128 18.23 10.80 1.46
N GLY A 129 17.66 11.61 2.33
CA GLY A 129 16.80 12.73 2.00
C GLY A 129 15.33 12.40 1.76
N LEU A 130 14.84 11.20 2.15
CA LEU A 130 13.42 10.95 2.19
C LEU A 130 12.79 11.73 3.34
N VAL A 131 11.68 12.38 3.06
CA VAL A 131 10.85 13.10 4.01
C VAL A 131 9.67 12.22 4.37
N TYR A 132 9.51 11.92 5.66
CA TYR A 132 8.41 11.09 6.14
C TYR A 132 7.16 11.94 6.37
N GLN A 133 6.02 11.40 5.96
CA GLN A 133 4.70 11.90 6.27
C GLN A 133 4.29 11.49 7.68
N GLU A 134 3.03 11.79 8.06
CA GLU A 134 2.47 11.36 9.34
C GLU A 134 2.53 9.83 9.49
N GLU A 135 2.62 9.37 10.74
CA GLU A 135 2.59 7.95 11.06
C GLU A 135 1.23 7.35 10.69
N GLN A 136 1.24 6.23 10.01
CA GLN A 136 0.04 5.46 9.67
C GLN A 136 -0.11 4.23 10.57
N ILE A 137 -1.34 3.88 10.86
CA ILE A 137 -1.72 2.68 11.62
C ILE A 137 -2.38 1.71 10.66
N LEU A 138 -1.71 0.58 10.39
CA LEU A 138 -2.33 -0.55 9.71
C LEU A 138 -3.22 -1.29 10.69
N MET A 139 -4.48 -1.50 10.34
CA MET A 139 -5.49 -2.14 11.18
C MET A 139 -6.10 -3.35 10.51
N ASP A 140 -6.29 -4.42 11.28
CA ASP A 140 -7.01 -5.63 10.86
C ASP A 140 -8.43 -5.61 11.41
N LEU A 141 -9.41 -6.03 10.61
CA LEU A 141 -10.73 -6.36 11.13
C LEU A 141 -10.70 -7.72 11.87
N LYS A 142 -10.84 -7.69 13.20
CA LYS A 142 -10.83 -8.91 14.04
C LYS A 142 -12.22 -9.42 14.35
N GLU A 143 -13.10 -8.54 14.81
CA GLU A 143 -14.48 -8.89 15.17
C GLU A 143 -15.43 -7.81 14.67
N TYR A 144 -16.23 -8.15 13.66
CA TYR A 144 -17.17 -7.18 13.11
C TYR A 144 -18.38 -6.99 14.02
N THR A 145 -18.61 -5.75 14.42
CA THR A 145 -19.79 -5.36 15.20
C THR A 145 -20.60 -4.31 14.42
N PRO A 146 -21.62 -4.74 13.65
CA PRO A 146 -22.47 -3.82 12.91
C PRO A 146 -23.26 -2.90 13.84
N LYS A 147 -23.43 -1.66 13.42
CA LYS A 147 -24.29 -0.68 14.11
C LYS A 147 -25.35 -0.18 13.12
N PRO A 148 -26.62 -0.12 13.52
CA PRO A 148 -27.65 0.41 12.64
C PRO A 148 -27.32 1.84 12.21
N VAL A 149 -27.42 2.09 10.91
CA VAL A 149 -27.30 3.43 10.31
C VAL A 149 -28.43 3.56 9.29
N ASP A 150 -29.22 4.62 9.39
CA ASP A 150 -30.24 4.93 8.40
C ASP A 150 -29.56 5.72 7.25
N ALA A 151 -29.04 4.97 6.27
CA ALA A 151 -28.35 5.52 5.12
C ALA A 151 -28.55 4.63 3.89
N ASN A 152 -28.82 5.23 2.76
CA ASN A 152 -28.96 4.51 1.50
C ASN A 152 -27.58 4.30 0.88
N ILE A 153 -27.04 3.07 1.02
CA ILE A 153 -25.75 2.67 0.44
C ILE A 153 -25.99 1.65 -0.67
N ILE A 154 -25.57 2.00 -1.86
CA ILE A 154 -25.70 1.16 -3.05
C ILE A 154 -24.32 0.78 -3.60
N ARG A 155 -24.25 -0.32 -4.34
CA ARG A 155 -23.10 -0.56 -5.23
C ARG A 155 -23.16 0.45 -6.38
N TYR A 156 -21.98 0.94 -6.81
CA TYR A 156 -21.90 1.84 -7.95
C TYR A 156 -22.75 1.33 -9.14
N SER A 157 -23.47 2.25 -9.76
CA SER A 157 -24.12 2.05 -11.05
C SER A 157 -23.95 3.29 -11.92
N PRO A 158 -23.98 3.16 -13.27
CA PRO A 158 -23.68 4.26 -14.20
C PRO A 158 -24.56 5.50 -14.05
N GLU A 159 -25.75 5.37 -13.50
CA GLU A 159 -26.65 6.50 -13.24
C GLU A 159 -26.08 7.52 -12.25
N TYR A 160 -25.14 7.09 -11.39
CA TYR A 160 -24.46 7.94 -10.40
C TYR A 160 -23.08 8.40 -10.84
N GLU A 161 -22.61 8.05 -12.05
CA GLU A 161 -21.25 8.37 -12.49
C GLU A 161 -20.93 9.86 -12.39
N ALA A 162 -21.83 10.73 -12.86
CA ALA A 162 -21.60 12.17 -12.83
C ALA A 162 -21.43 12.71 -11.40
N SER A 163 -22.30 12.27 -10.46
CA SER A 163 -22.22 12.71 -9.05
C SER A 163 -21.06 12.06 -8.30
N TYR A 164 -20.68 10.82 -8.63
CA TYR A 164 -19.49 10.16 -8.10
C TYR A 164 -18.20 10.87 -8.52
N ARG A 165 -18.02 11.13 -9.84
CA ARG A 165 -16.86 11.88 -10.35
C ARG A 165 -16.76 13.29 -9.75
N ALA A 166 -17.89 13.93 -9.49
CA ALA A 166 -17.92 15.28 -8.92
C ALA A 166 -17.45 15.35 -7.44
N ILE A 167 -17.46 14.23 -6.73
CA ILE A 167 -17.03 14.16 -5.32
C ILE A 167 -15.74 13.38 -5.14
N HIS A 168 -15.25 12.71 -6.18
CA HIS A 168 -14.02 11.94 -6.11
C HIS A 168 -12.82 12.87 -5.94
N ASP A 169 -11.94 12.52 -5.01
CA ASP A 169 -10.68 13.24 -4.82
C ASP A 169 -9.60 12.59 -5.65
N ASP A 170 -9.28 13.21 -6.79
CA ASP A 170 -8.28 12.74 -7.75
C ASP A 170 -6.87 13.32 -7.48
N GLU A 171 -6.72 14.22 -6.49
CA GLU A 171 -5.47 14.93 -6.26
C GLU A 171 -4.44 14.02 -5.56
N GLY A 172 -3.31 13.79 -6.23
CA GLY A 172 -2.18 13.05 -5.66
C GLY A 172 -2.40 11.56 -5.45
N VAL A 173 -3.45 10.96 -6.05
CA VAL A 173 -3.78 9.55 -5.91
C VAL A 173 -3.56 8.77 -7.21
N TYR A 174 -3.10 7.53 -7.11
CA TYR A 174 -3.02 6.62 -8.27
C TYR A 174 -4.43 6.23 -8.77
N TRP A 175 -5.33 5.90 -7.86
CA TRP A 175 -6.70 5.49 -8.19
C TRP A 175 -7.60 6.71 -8.35
N THR A 176 -7.53 7.35 -9.52
CA THR A 176 -8.49 8.38 -9.92
C THR A 176 -9.86 7.78 -10.24
N ALA A 177 -10.92 8.60 -10.24
CA ALA A 177 -12.26 8.14 -10.62
C ALA A 177 -12.26 7.41 -11.97
N GLU A 178 -11.48 7.90 -12.94
CA GLU A 178 -11.35 7.28 -14.27
C GLU A 178 -10.75 5.88 -14.19
N ARG A 179 -9.61 5.71 -13.49
CA ARG A 179 -8.94 4.42 -13.31
C ARG A 179 -9.81 3.43 -12.53
N MET A 180 -10.45 3.91 -11.47
CA MET A 180 -11.35 3.10 -10.65
C MET A 180 -12.52 2.54 -11.47
N LEU A 181 -13.15 3.36 -12.30
CA LEU A 181 -14.26 2.93 -13.15
C LEU A 181 -13.84 1.94 -14.25
N GLN A 182 -12.60 1.99 -14.70
CA GLN A 182 -12.03 1.00 -15.63
C GLN A 182 -11.69 -0.33 -14.96
N ALA A 183 -11.51 -0.35 -13.63
CA ALA A 183 -11.08 -1.50 -12.84
C ALA A 183 -12.19 -2.12 -11.95
N LEU A 184 -13.46 -1.89 -12.23
CA LEU A 184 -14.59 -2.40 -11.45
C LEU A 184 -14.72 -3.94 -11.40
N ASN A 185 -13.98 -4.66 -12.24
CA ASN A 185 -13.83 -6.12 -12.19
C ASN A 185 -12.93 -6.58 -11.04
N GLU A 186 -12.04 -5.72 -10.54
CA GLU A 186 -11.09 -6.00 -9.47
C GLU A 186 -11.39 -5.19 -8.19
N HIS A 187 -12.34 -4.26 -8.26
CA HIS A 187 -12.68 -3.35 -7.17
C HIS A 187 -14.17 -3.29 -6.89
N TYR A 188 -14.52 -3.02 -5.64
CA TYR A 188 -15.86 -2.62 -5.26
C TYR A 188 -15.92 -1.11 -5.01
N VAL A 189 -16.95 -0.47 -5.56
CA VAL A 189 -17.30 0.91 -5.26
C VAL A 189 -18.70 0.92 -4.68
N PHE A 190 -18.85 1.47 -3.47
CA PHE A 190 -20.16 1.72 -2.86
C PHE A 190 -20.37 3.21 -2.69
N ILE A 191 -21.60 3.66 -2.90
CA ILE A 191 -21.99 5.06 -2.89
C ILE A 191 -23.06 5.29 -1.83
N ALA A 192 -22.89 6.33 -1.03
CA ALA A 192 -23.94 6.86 -0.19
C ALA A 192 -24.79 7.84 -1.01
N VAL A 193 -26.10 7.63 -1.04
CA VAL A 193 -27.03 8.42 -1.85
C VAL A 193 -27.97 9.21 -0.95
N GLU A 194 -28.05 10.53 -1.15
CA GLU A 194 -29.02 11.45 -0.55
C GLU A 194 -29.67 12.29 -1.67
N ASN A 195 -31.01 12.36 -1.70
CA ASN A 195 -31.77 13.10 -2.69
C ASN A 195 -31.44 12.77 -4.18
N GLY A 196 -31.04 11.52 -4.45
CA GLY A 196 -30.71 11.04 -5.79
C GLY A 196 -29.31 11.35 -6.27
N GLU A 197 -28.44 11.88 -5.40
CA GLU A 197 -27.05 12.19 -5.71
C GLU A 197 -26.09 11.46 -4.79
N ALA A 198 -24.87 11.18 -5.27
CA ALA A 198 -23.78 10.66 -4.45
C ALA A 198 -23.32 11.74 -3.47
N VAL A 199 -23.29 11.41 -2.17
CA VAL A 199 -22.81 12.28 -1.08
C VAL A 199 -21.58 11.72 -0.36
N GLY A 200 -21.16 10.52 -0.73
CA GLY A 200 -19.95 9.86 -0.25
C GLY A 200 -19.74 8.55 -1.01
N TYR A 201 -18.54 8.01 -0.89
CA TYR A 201 -18.19 6.72 -1.50
C TYR A 201 -17.14 5.99 -0.67
N ILE A 202 -17.02 4.69 -0.91
CA ILE A 202 -15.89 3.87 -0.51
C ILE A 202 -15.48 3.00 -1.68
N GLU A 203 -14.19 2.90 -1.90
CA GLU A 203 -13.53 2.06 -2.88
C GLU A 203 -12.67 1.03 -2.16
N MET A 204 -12.64 -0.19 -2.67
CA MET A 204 -11.84 -1.24 -2.06
C MET A 204 -11.43 -2.29 -3.09
N THR A 205 -10.31 -2.96 -2.87
CA THR A 205 -9.93 -4.16 -3.62
C THR A 205 -10.97 -5.28 -3.39
N ALA A 206 -11.13 -6.18 -4.36
CA ALA A 206 -12.18 -7.19 -4.31
C ALA A 206 -11.71 -8.62 -4.60
N CYS A 207 -10.46 -8.79 -5.05
CA CYS A 207 -9.96 -10.05 -5.57
C CYS A 207 -8.90 -10.71 -4.69
N ASP A 208 -8.36 -10.02 -3.69
CA ASP A 208 -7.29 -10.49 -2.83
C ASP A 208 -7.80 -11.30 -1.64
N ASP A 209 -6.90 -12.03 -0.98
CA ASP A 209 -7.18 -12.72 0.29
C ASP A 209 -7.36 -11.72 1.45
N GLU A 210 -6.61 -10.63 1.42
CA GLU A 210 -6.77 -9.44 2.28
C GLU A 210 -7.17 -8.27 1.38
N ASN A 211 -8.41 -7.77 1.51
CA ASN A 211 -8.87 -6.62 0.74
C ASN A 211 -8.73 -5.33 1.56
N VAL A 212 -8.44 -4.25 0.84
CA VAL A 212 -8.11 -2.95 1.41
C VAL A 212 -9.08 -1.90 0.90
N PRO A 213 -9.75 -1.13 1.78
CA PRO A 213 -10.35 0.15 1.39
C PRO A 213 -9.27 1.10 0.88
N ILE A 214 -9.42 1.56 -0.36
CA ILE A 214 -8.48 2.46 -1.02
C ILE A 214 -8.78 3.91 -0.64
N GLN A 215 -10.06 4.28 -0.73
CA GLN A 215 -10.50 5.62 -0.39
C GLN A 215 -11.91 5.59 0.21
N LEU A 216 -12.12 6.37 1.27
CA LEU A 216 -13.43 6.60 1.91
C LEU A 216 -13.64 8.11 2.06
N LEU A 217 -14.60 8.64 1.33
CA LEU A 217 -14.90 10.06 1.36
C LEU A 217 -16.39 10.31 1.60
N VAL A 218 -16.70 11.34 2.40
CA VAL A 218 -18.05 11.89 2.56
C VAL A 218 -17.96 13.41 2.41
N LYS A 219 -18.85 13.99 1.58
CA LYS A 219 -18.95 15.44 1.40
C LYS A 219 -18.96 16.16 2.75
N PRO A 220 -18.19 17.26 2.93
CA PRO A 220 -18.10 17.97 4.22
C PRO A 220 -19.46 18.28 4.85
N GLU A 221 -20.41 18.75 4.06
CA GLU A 221 -21.77 19.12 4.49
C GLU A 221 -22.67 17.92 4.85
N CYS A 222 -22.22 16.71 4.49
CA CYS A 222 -22.91 15.44 4.78
C CYS A 222 -22.25 14.66 5.93
N ARG A 223 -21.14 15.16 6.47
CA ARG A 223 -20.45 14.50 7.60
C ARG A 223 -21.32 14.55 8.87
N GLY A 224 -21.03 13.65 9.81
CA GLY A 224 -21.79 13.54 11.07
C GLY A 224 -23.14 12.84 10.95
N LYS A 225 -23.63 12.53 9.73
CA LYS A 225 -24.91 11.85 9.50
C LYS A 225 -24.80 10.32 9.46
N GLY A 226 -23.60 9.75 9.66
CA GLY A 226 -23.37 8.30 9.70
C GLY A 226 -22.99 7.66 8.36
N TYR A 227 -22.91 8.40 7.24
CA TYR A 227 -22.58 7.87 5.92
C TYR A 227 -21.23 7.13 5.88
N GLY A 228 -20.18 7.67 6.50
CA GLY A 228 -18.87 7.00 6.53
C GLY A 228 -18.95 5.63 7.23
N ARG A 229 -19.70 5.53 8.33
CA ARG A 229 -19.96 4.24 9.00
C ARG A 229 -20.73 3.29 8.10
N ALA A 230 -21.80 3.74 7.47
CA ALA A 230 -22.61 2.91 6.60
C ALA A 230 -21.81 2.39 5.38
N LEU A 231 -20.96 3.22 4.80
CA LEU A 231 -20.09 2.87 3.69
C LEU A 231 -19.09 1.77 4.08
N ILE A 232 -18.35 1.94 5.17
CA ILE A 232 -17.37 0.92 5.59
C ILE A 232 -18.07 -0.38 6.06
N GLN A 233 -19.23 -0.29 6.72
CA GLN A 233 -20.03 -1.48 7.06
C GLN A 233 -20.46 -2.24 5.80
N LYS A 234 -20.91 -1.53 4.76
CA LYS A 234 -21.27 -2.13 3.48
C LYS A 234 -20.09 -2.81 2.81
N ALA A 235 -18.93 -2.20 2.87
CA ALA A 235 -17.68 -2.78 2.38
C ALA A 235 -17.31 -4.07 3.12
N ILE A 236 -17.35 -4.06 4.45
CA ILE A 236 -17.10 -5.24 5.30
C ILE A 236 -18.06 -6.38 4.96
N GLU A 237 -19.37 -6.10 4.89
CA GLU A 237 -20.41 -7.11 4.61
C GLU A 237 -20.23 -7.75 3.23
N ASN A 238 -19.80 -6.98 2.22
CA ASN A 238 -19.57 -7.52 0.89
C ASN A 238 -18.21 -8.22 0.75
N ASN A 239 -17.26 -7.91 1.61
CA ASN A 239 -15.96 -8.56 1.64
C ASN A 239 -15.97 -9.93 2.30
N PHE A 240 -16.87 -10.16 3.24
CA PHE A 240 -16.96 -11.43 4.00
C PHE A 240 -17.06 -12.66 3.07
N PRO A 241 -16.31 -13.77 3.31
CA PRO A 241 -15.49 -14.06 4.50
C PRO A 241 -14.01 -13.69 4.38
N ARG A 242 -13.62 -12.92 3.36
CA ARG A 242 -12.22 -12.48 3.18
C ARG A 242 -11.79 -11.54 4.30
N LYS A 243 -10.50 -11.47 4.52
CA LYS A 243 -9.94 -10.52 5.49
C LYS A 243 -10.06 -9.09 4.95
N MET A 244 -10.16 -8.14 5.86
CA MET A 244 -10.08 -6.71 5.55
C MET A 244 -9.03 -6.05 6.42
N VAL A 245 -8.14 -5.31 5.79
CA VAL A 245 -7.15 -4.46 6.42
C VAL A 245 -7.33 -3.03 5.92
N LEU A 246 -6.87 -2.06 6.66
CA LEU A 246 -6.88 -0.64 6.24
C LEU A 246 -5.75 0.12 6.93
N ASP A 247 -5.36 1.22 6.29
CA ASP A 247 -4.46 2.21 6.85
C ASP A 247 -5.22 3.45 7.29
N VAL A 248 -4.75 4.07 8.35
CA VAL A 248 -5.30 5.33 8.85
C VAL A 248 -4.19 6.17 9.47
N ASP A 249 -4.18 7.47 9.16
CA ASP A 249 -3.25 8.40 9.79
C ASP A 249 -3.44 8.41 11.31
N ALA A 250 -2.35 8.33 12.04
CA ALA A 250 -2.38 8.19 13.50
C ALA A 250 -3.01 9.41 14.21
N ASP A 251 -3.02 10.57 13.57
CA ASP A 251 -3.65 11.80 14.04
C ASP A 251 -5.13 11.93 13.63
N ASN A 252 -5.63 11.07 12.70
CA ASN A 252 -7.04 11.06 12.27
C ASN A 252 -7.94 10.37 13.30
N ALA A 253 -8.12 11.00 14.45
CA ALA A 253 -8.93 10.46 15.55
C ALA A 253 -10.37 10.11 15.15
N VAL A 254 -10.95 10.79 14.16
CA VAL A 254 -12.34 10.54 13.71
C VAL A 254 -12.43 9.18 13.02
N SER A 255 -11.55 8.93 12.04
CA SER A 255 -11.51 7.66 11.32
C SER A 255 -11.05 6.52 12.23
N LEU A 256 -10.02 6.75 13.05
CA LEU A 256 -9.53 5.76 14.01
C LEU A 256 -10.64 5.28 14.97
N ASN A 257 -11.38 6.21 15.58
CA ASN A 257 -12.51 5.88 16.45
C ASN A 257 -13.63 5.13 15.70
N LEU A 258 -13.89 5.49 14.44
CA LEU A 258 -14.85 4.79 13.60
C LEU A 258 -14.43 3.33 13.43
N TYR A 259 -13.19 3.06 13.00
CA TYR A 259 -12.69 1.72 12.73
C TYR A 259 -12.61 0.86 14.00
N LEU A 260 -12.06 1.39 15.10
CA LEU A 260 -12.07 0.71 16.40
C LEU A 260 -13.48 0.31 16.83
N SER A 261 -14.48 1.19 16.62
CA SER A 261 -15.88 0.92 16.97
C SER A 261 -16.56 -0.16 16.13
N LEU A 262 -15.96 -0.54 14.99
CA LEU A 262 -16.43 -1.60 14.09
C LEU A 262 -15.69 -2.92 14.30
N GLY A 263 -14.65 -2.94 15.16
CA GLY A 263 -13.89 -4.14 15.51
C GLY A 263 -12.53 -4.26 14.80
N PHE A 264 -12.06 -3.20 14.15
CA PHE A 264 -10.67 -3.13 13.70
C PHE A 264 -9.75 -2.98 14.91
N GLN A 265 -8.56 -3.56 14.81
CA GLN A 265 -7.50 -3.48 15.82
C GLN A 265 -6.18 -3.15 15.16
N GLU A 266 -5.34 -2.35 15.84
CA GLU A 266 -4.00 -2.03 15.36
C GLU A 266 -3.19 -3.33 15.14
N ARG A 267 -2.60 -3.46 13.95
CA ARG A 267 -1.69 -4.55 13.57
C ARG A 267 -0.24 -4.10 13.71
N LEU A 268 0.07 -2.94 13.13
CA LEU A 268 1.39 -2.32 13.17
C LEU A 268 1.29 -0.83 12.82
N ARG A 269 2.43 -0.15 12.88
CA ARG A 269 2.57 1.24 12.43
C ARG A 269 3.67 1.36 11.41
N GLU A 270 3.52 2.34 10.51
CA GLU A 270 4.43 2.59 9.43
C GLU A 270 4.50 4.06 9.05
N TYR A 271 5.44 4.37 8.18
CA TYR A 271 5.63 5.69 7.61
C TYR A 271 5.72 5.59 6.09
N LEU A 272 5.11 6.51 5.39
CA LEU A 272 5.37 6.76 3.99
C LEU A 272 6.47 7.83 3.89
N GLY A 273 7.61 7.46 3.32
CA GLY A 273 8.70 8.38 3.03
C GLY A 273 8.76 8.69 1.55
N SER A 274 8.97 9.96 1.19
CA SER A 274 9.02 10.40 -0.19
C SER A 274 10.18 11.34 -0.48
N ARG A 275 10.64 11.34 -1.73
CA ARG A 275 11.59 12.33 -2.27
C ARG A 275 11.55 12.38 -3.79
N THR A 276 12.07 13.47 -4.38
CA THR A 276 12.46 13.50 -5.79
C THR A 276 13.91 13.04 -5.93
N LEU A 277 14.18 12.14 -6.87
CA LEU A 277 15.50 11.60 -7.19
C LEU A 277 16.37 12.57 -7.97
#